data_8bf226cb54ca8d997ba5ac0c8f67a3cf
#
_entry.id   8bf226cb54ca8d997ba5ac0c8f67a3cf
#
_cell.length_a   1.000
_cell.length_b   1.000
_cell.length_c   1.000
_cell.angle_alpha   90.00
_cell.angle_beta   90.00
_cell.angle_gamma   90.00
#
_symmetry.space_group_name_H-M   'P 1'
#
loop_
_entity.id
_entity.type
_entity.pdbx_description
1 polymer ?
#
loop_
_entity_poly.entity_id
_entity_poly.type
_entity_poly.pdbx_seq_one_letter_code
_entity_poly.pdbx_strand_id
1 'polypeptide(L)'
;MPDRTARTPITPPPGPALDAMIERAPEVAELLRSIATPTRLLLLCRIAQGEPSVGELERDLGLRQPGLSQQLAELRRSGLIAPRRESRAIHYS
;
A
#
# COMPACT_ATOMS: atom_id res chain seq x y z
N MET A 1 34.74 7.68 5.25
CA MET A 1 33.52 7.97 4.55
C MET A 1 32.72 6.66 4.36
N PRO A 2 31.52 6.62 4.84
CA PRO A 2 30.74 5.40 4.66
C PRO A 2 30.46 5.15 3.19
N ASP A 3 30.73 3.97 2.77
CA ASP A 3 30.49 3.54 1.42
C ASP A 3 29.05 3.00 1.31
N ARG A 4 28.24 3.64 0.51
CA ARG A 4 26.87 3.22 0.32
C ARG A 4 26.76 1.85 -0.31
N THR A 5 27.77 1.44 -1.03
CA THR A 5 27.80 0.11 -1.63
C THR A 5 28.13 -0.97 -0.60
N ALA A 6 28.57 -0.56 0.59
CA ALA A 6 28.86 -1.49 1.68
C ALA A 6 27.61 -1.92 2.42
N ARG A 7 26.42 -1.47 2.01
CA ARG A 7 25.18 -1.98 2.58
C ARG A 7 25.10 -3.48 2.35
N THR A 8 24.56 -4.15 3.36
CA THR A 8 24.30 -5.57 3.23
C THR A 8 23.39 -5.80 2.01
N PRO A 9 23.84 -6.53 1.00
CA PRO A 9 22.99 -6.81 -0.13
C PRO A 9 21.80 -7.66 0.30
N ILE A 10 20.66 -7.41 -0.32
CA ILE A 10 19.50 -8.26 -0.12
C ILE A 10 19.75 -9.54 -0.89
N THR A 11 20.03 -10.59 -0.16
CA THR A 11 20.28 -11.90 -0.76
C THR A 11 19.10 -12.80 -0.46
N PRO A 12 18.43 -13.33 -1.49
CA PRO A 12 17.32 -14.24 -1.23
C PRO A 12 17.81 -15.49 -0.53
N PRO A 13 17.02 -16.05 0.40
CA PRO A 13 17.38 -17.30 1.05
C PRO A 13 17.42 -18.43 0.04
N PRO A 14 18.29 -19.43 0.25
CA PRO A 14 18.37 -20.58 -0.65
C PRO A 14 17.20 -21.55 -0.45
N GLY A 15 17.02 -22.45 -1.40
CA GLY A 15 16.13 -23.60 -1.28
C GLY A 15 14.65 -23.27 -1.38
N PRO A 16 13.80 -23.90 -0.55
CA PRO A 16 12.34 -23.78 -0.66
C PRO A 16 11.82 -22.35 -0.54
N ALA A 17 12.48 -21.51 0.25
CA ALA A 17 12.09 -20.12 0.39
C ALA A 17 12.29 -19.35 -0.92
N LEU A 18 13.36 -19.61 -1.64
CA LEU A 18 13.60 -19.02 -2.94
C LEU A 18 12.56 -19.49 -3.97
N ASP A 19 12.26 -20.78 -3.96
CA ASP A 19 11.25 -21.35 -4.85
C ASP A 19 9.88 -20.70 -4.62
N ALA A 20 9.52 -20.54 -3.35
CA ALA A 20 8.26 -19.85 -3.00
C ALA A 20 8.25 -18.41 -3.49
N MET A 21 9.37 -17.71 -3.39
CA MET A 21 9.50 -16.34 -3.91
C MET A 21 9.34 -16.30 -5.42
N ILE A 22 9.96 -17.23 -6.13
CA ILE A 22 9.84 -17.31 -7.58
C ILE A 22 8.38 -17.50 -8.01
N GLU A 23 7.66 -18.38 -7.33
CA GLU A 23 6.26 -18.65 -7.63
C GLU A 23 5.39 -17.42 -7.36
N ARG A 24 5.70 -16.65 -6.32
CA ARG A 24 4.88 -15.51 -5.91
C ARG A 24 5.31 -14.20 -6.53
N ALA A 25 6.46 -14.15 -7.16
CA ALA A 25 6.99 -12.91 -7.71
C ALA A 25 6.03 -12.20 -8.68
N PRO A 26 5.35 -12.89 -9.61
CA PRO A 26 4.41 -12.21 -10.50
C PRO A 26 3.25 -11.57 -9.74
N GLU A 27 2.72 -12.25 -8.74
CA GLU A 27 1.62 -11.77 -7.92
C GLU A 27 2.05 -10.56 -7.10
N VAL A 28 3.21 -10.63 -6.47
CA VAL A 28 3.76 -9.54 -5.68
C VAL A 28 4.08 -8.33 -6.56
N ALA A 29 4.63 -8.58 -7.74
CA ALA A 29 4.92 -7.50 -8.70
C ALA A 29 3.64 -6.79 -9.13
N GLU A 30 2.55 -7.51 -9.30
CA GLU A 30 1.25 -6.91 -9.62
C GLU A 30 0.74 -6.03 -8.50
N LEU A 31 0.88 -6.48 -7.25
CA LEU A 31 0.56 -5.68 -6.08
C LEU A 31 1.37 -4.38 -6.04
N LEU A 32 2.66 -4.49 -6.28
CA LEU A 32 3.54 -3.31 -6.27
C LEU A 32 3.14 -2.33 -7.36
N ARG A 33 2.75 -2.82 -8.54
CA ARG A 33 2.26 -1.95 -9.60
C ARG A 33 1.00 -1.21 -9.20
N SER A 34 0.12 -1.84 -8.43
CA SER A 34 -1.13 -1.22 -8.02
C SER A 34 -0.93 -0.06 -7.04
N ILE A 35 0.22 0.01 -6.37
CA ILE A 35 0.55 1.11 -5.45
C ILE A 35 1.60 2.05 -5.99
N ALA A 36 2.04 1.87 -7.24
CA ALA A 36 3.16 2.62 -7.82
C ALA A 36 2.74 4.00 -8.35
N THR A 37 1.91 4.72 -7.61
CA THR A 37 1.60 6.12 -7.89
C THR A 37 1.77 6.90 -6.59
N PRO A 38 2.17 8.19 -6.69
CA PRO A 38 2.32 9.01 -5.48
C PRO A 38 1.05 9.04 -4.64
N THR A 39 -0.11 9.20 -5.27
CA THR A 39 -1.38 9.26 -4.56
C THR A 39 -1.67 8.00 -3.77
N ARG A 40 -1.51 6.84 -4.39
CA ARG A 40 -1.78 5.56 -3.72
C ARG A 40 -0.79 5.29 -2.60
N LEU A 41 0.48 5.64 -2.82
CA LEU A 41 1.49 5.49 -1.80
C LEU A 41 1.17 6.36 -0.58
N LEU A 42 0.77 7.61 -0.80
CA LEU A 42 0.39 8.50 0.30
C LEU A 42 -0.84 8.01 1.04
N LEU A 43 -1.82 7.47 0.31
CA LEU A 43 -3.01 6.87 0.92
C LEU A 43 -2.62 5.74 1.86
N LEU A 44 -1.77 4.83 1.40
CA LEU A 44 -1.34 3.69 2.20
C LEU A 44 -0.53 4.13 3.42
N CYS A 45 0.36 5.09 3.26
CA CYS A 45 1.14 5.62 4.37
C CYS A 45 0.24 6.26 5.43
N ARG A 46 -0.75 7.04 5.00
CA ARG A 46 -1.67 7.68 5.95
C ARG A 46 -2.55 6.65 6.66
N ILE A 47 -3.03 5.65 5.93
CA ILE A 47 -3.85 4.57 6.49
C ILE A 47 -3.03 3.77 7.51
N ALA A 48 -1.76 3.56 7.27
CA ALA A 48 -0.88 2.84 8.17
C ALA A 48 -0.64 3.57 9.50
N GLN A 49 -0.81 4.88 9.52
CA GLN A 49 -0.64 5.68 10.72
C GLN A 49 -1.83 5.63 11.67
N GLY A 50 -2.93 5.06 11.25
CA GLY A 50 -4.15 4.97 12.04
C GLY A 50 -5.34 4.94 11.10
N GLU A 51 -6.45 4.42 11.53
CA GLU A 51 -7.63 4.22 10.70
C GLU A 51 -8.33 5.53 10.31
N PRO A 52 -7.94 6.20 9.22
CA PRO A 52 -8.57 7.47 8.84
C PRO A 52 -9.94 7.24 8.23
N SER A 53 -10.82 8.21 8.41
CA SER A 53 -12.06 8.30 7.65
C SER A 53 -11.78 8.87 6.27
N VAL A 54 -12.75 8.72 5.37
CA VAL A 54 -12.64 9.32 4.03
C VAL A 54 -12.46 10.83 4.12
N GLY A 55 -13.20 11.50 5.02
CA GLY A 55 -13.05 12.94 5.22
C GLY A 55 -11.67 13.34 5.71
N GLU A 56 -11.07 12.54 6.58
CA GLU A 56 -9.70 12.80 7.04
C GLU A 56 -8.69 12.64 5.91
N LEU A 57 -8.87 11.63 5.05
CA LEU A 57 -8.03 11.45 3.87
C LEU A 57 -8.13 12.63 2.92
N GLU A 58 -9.33 13.15 2.70
CA GLU A 58 -9.52 14.32 1.86
C GLU A 58 -8.77 15.54 2.40
N ARG A 59 -8.87 15.78 3.71
CA ARG A 59 -8.22 16.94 4.33
C ARG A 59 -6.71 16.77 4.38
N ASP A 60 -6.24 15.63 4.88
CA ASP A 60 -4.83 15.44 5.19
C ASP A 60 -3.98 15.34 3.93
N LEU A 61 -4.54 14.79 2.86
CA LEU A 61 -3.81 14.56 1.62
C LEU A 61 -4.23 15.49 0.48
N GLY A 62 -5.22 16.34 0.72
CA GLY A 62 -5.71 17.28 -0.30
C GLY A 62 -6.36 16.58 -1.48
N LEU A 63 -6.94 15.41 -1.27
CA LEU A 63 -7.58 14.64 -2.32
C LEU A 63 -9.06 15.00 -2.43
N ARG A 64 -9.62 14.79 -3.62
CA ARG A 64 -11.00 15.14 -3.91
C ARG A 64 -11.76 13.95 -4.50
N GLN A 65 -13.08 13.97 -4.26
CA GLN A 65 -14.00 13.05 -4.91
C GLN A 65 -14.27 13.51 -6.35
N PRO A 66 -14.59 12.58 -7.28
CA PRO A 66 -14.71 11.12 -7.06
C PRO A 66 -13.39 10.36 -7.15
N GLY A 67 -12.30 11.02 -7.46
CA GLY A 67 -10.99 10.38 -7.63
C GLY A 67 -10.54 9.60 -6.42
N LEU A 68 -10.75 10.16 -5.21
CA LEU A 68 -10.38 9.47 -3.98
C LEU A 68 -11.13 8.14 -3.83
N SER A 69 -12.44 8.13 -4.06
CA SER A 69 -13.24 6.91 -3.98
C SER A 69 -12.77 5.84 -4.96
N GLN A 70 -12.37 6.24 -6.16
CA GLN A 70 -11.84 5.31 -7.15
C GLN A 70 -10.52 4.70 -6.71
N GLN A 71 -9.63 5.51 -6.16
CA GLN A 71 -8.34 5.02 -5.64
C GLN A 71 -8.54 4.04 -4.49
N LEU A 72 -9.42 4.37 -3.56
CA LEU A 72 -9.73 3.51 -2.43
C LEU A 72 -10.34 2.19 -2.89
N ALA A 73 -11.23 2.23 -3.88
CA ALA A 73 -11.84 1.02 -4.42
C ALA A 73 -10.80 0.09 -5.05
N GLU A 74 -9.84 0.65 -5.76
CA GLU A 74 -8.78 -0.15 -6.36
C GLU A 74 -7.86 -0.77 -5.31
N LEU A 75 -7.48 -0.02 -4.29
CA LEU A 75 -6.67 -0.54 -3.19
C LEU A 75 -7.40 -1.63 -2.41
N ARG A 76 -8.70 -1.46 -2.23
CA ARG A 76 -9.52 -2.47 -1.58
C ARG A 76 -9.60 -3.75 -2.41
N ARG A 77 -9.79 -3.64 -3.72
CA ARG A 77 -9.82 -4.81 -4.60
C ARG A 77 -8.50 -5.57 -4.60
N SER A 78 -7.39 -4.85 -4.43
CA SER A 78 -6.07 -5.47 -4.32
C SER A 78 -5.81 -6.09 -2.94
N GLY A 79 -6.74 -5.93 -2.00
CA GLY A 79 -6.58 -6.48 -0.65
C GLY A 79 -5.61 -5.71 0.24
N LEU A 80 -5.22 -4.50 -0.17
CA LEU A 80 -4.26 -3.69 0.58
C LEU A 80 -4.89 -2.90 1.72
N ILE A 81 -6.18 -2.61 1.60
CA ILE A 81 -6.92 -1.91 2.64
C ILE A 81 -8.27 -2.58 2.85
N ALA A 82 -8.85 -2.35 4.02
CA ALA A 82 -10.18 -2.84 4.35
C ALA A 82 -11.03 -1.73 4.95
N PRO A 83 -12.28 -1.60 4.53
CA PRO A 83 -13.17 -0.60 5.12
C PRO A 83 -13.75 -1.11 6.44
N ARG A 84 -13.95 -0.18 7.37
CA ARG A 84 -14.66 -0.43 8.61
C ARG A 84 -15.69 0.69 8.80
N ARG A 85 -16.93 0.31 8.90
CA ARG A 85 -18.00 1.29 9.10
C ARG A 85 -18.19 1.55 10.59
N GLU A 86 -18.16 2.81 10.95
CA GLU A 86 -18.44 3.24 12.31
C GLU A 86 -19.38 4.45 12.23
N SER A 87 -20.61 4.27 12.74
CA SER A 87 -21.68 5.27 12.58
C SER A 87 -21.90 5.58 11.10
N ARG A 88 -21.74 6.86 10.73
CA ARG A 88 -21.91 7.31 9.33
C ARG A 88 -20.60 7.40 8.58
N ALA A 89 -19.49 7.14 9.26
CA ALA A 89 -18.17 7.25 8.64
C ALA A 89 -17.64 5.88 8.24
N ILE A 90 -16.86 5.85 7.17
CA ILE A 90 -16.12 4.68 6.76
C ILE A 90 -14.66 4.97 7.04
N HIS A 91 -14.02 4.10 7.80
CA HIS A 91 -12.61 4.15 8.11
C HIS A 91 -11.87 3.05 7.34
N TYR A 92 -10.62 3.28 7.03
CA TYR A 92 -9.80 2.31 6.31
C TYR A 92 -8.60 1.89 7.14
N SER A 93 -8.29 0.63 7.08
CA SER A 93 -7.10 0.09 7.74
C SER A 93 -6.29 -0.81 6.80
#